data_54af45629f3066a65b600ae117ced57a
#
_entry.id   54af45629f3066a65b600ae117ced57a
#
_cell.length_a   1.000
_cell.length_b   1.000
_cell.length_c   1.000
_cell.angle_alpha   90.00
_cell.angle_beta   90.00
_cell.angle_gamma   90.00
#
_symmetry.space_group_name_H-M   'P 1'
#
loop_
_entity.id
_entity.type
_entity.pdbx_description
1 polymer ?
#
loop_
_entity_poly.entity_id
_entity_poly.type
_entity_poly.pdbx_seq_one_letter_code
_entity_poly.pdbx_strand_id
1 'polypeptide(L)'
;MEYNYEKELFMQQTDRMGLDKKVRKGICWYPLSIGKSYYNSLNQLVVEVSRTDHLDEEHHFEFGRPVVFFDLDMEEGNSRYLNFSATVSYADDNRMVVVLPGAEALFLLQYAERPGIQLSFDENVFKLMFASLQAVMSDSNGRLAELRDIFHGIRPATERPLPSQRFPWLNASQEQAVNKVLRAKDVAIVHGPPGTGKTTTLVEAIYETLHRENQVLV
;
A
#
# COMPACT_ATOMS: atom_id res chain seq x y z
N MET A 1 14.44 -1.25 13.34
CA MET A 1 15.60 -1.46 12.47
C MET A 1 15.21 -1.33 11.01
N GLU A 2 14.26 -2.13 10.52
CA GLU A 2 13.83 -2.16 9.11
C GLU A 2 13.36 -0.79 8.59
N TYR A 3 12.48 -0.08 9.29
CA TYR A 3 12.04 1.26 8.92
C TYR A 3 13.20 2.24 8.67
N ASN A 4 14.14 2.32 9.61
CA ASN A 4 15.28 3.23 9.47
C ASN A 4 16.18 2.83 8.30
N TYR A 5 16.40 1.52 8.13
CA TYR A 5 17.18 0.99 7.03
C TYR A 5 16.56 1.30 5.67
N GLU A 6 15.26 1.03 5.49
CA GLU A 6 14.58 1.31 4.24
C GLU A 6 14.47 2.80 3.95
N LYS A 7 14.22 3.62 4.98
CA LYS A 7 14.21 5.08 4.84
C LYS A 7 15.58 5.60 4.43
N GLU A 8 16.63 5.18 5.08
CA GLU A 8 18.01 5.56 4.74
C GLU A 8 18.39 5.11 3.32
N LEU A 9 18.02 3.89 2.95
CA LEU A 9 18.26 3.36 1.61
C LEU A 9 17.54 4.19 0.54
N PHE A 10 16.27 4.52 0.77
CA PHE A 10 15.49 5.38 -0.12
C PHE A 10 16.12 6.77 -0.25
N MET A 11 16.47 7.40 0.88
CA MET A 11 17.11 8.73 0.91
C MET A 11 18.46 8.71 0.20
N GLN A 12 19.29 7.70 0.44
CA GLN A 12 20.57 7.55 -0.25
C GLN A 12 20.40 7.39 -1.77
N GLN A 13 19.36 6.69 -2.20
CA GLN A 13 19.06 6.49 -3.63
C GLN A 13 18.47 7.71 -4.29
N THR A 14 17.70 8.52 -3.57
CA THR A 14 17.00 9.69 -4.12
C THR A 14 17.76 11.00 -3.94
N ASP A 15 18.29 11.30 -2.76
CA ASP A 15 18.91 12.61 -2.47
C ASP A 15 20.26 12.80 -3.17
N ARG A 16 21.01 11.71 -3.34
CA ARG A 16 22.30 11.76 -4.08
C ARG A 16 22.15 11.73 -5.60
N MET A 17 20.93 11.59 -6.09
CA MET A 17 20.65 11.45 -7.51
C MET A 17 20.28 12.82 -8.10
N GLY A 18 20.99 13.26 -9.14
CA GLY A 18 20.60 14.45 -9.88
C GLY A 18 19.25 14.32 -10.56
N LEU A 19 18.59 15.44 -10.83
CA LEU A 19 17.21 15.52 -11.35
C LEU A 19 17.03 14.66 -12.63
N ASP A 20 17.90 14.80 -13.63
CA ASP A 20 17.83 14.04 -14.88
C ASP A 20 17.84 12.53 -14.65
N LYS A 21 18.60 12.09 -13.67
CA LYS A 21 18.71 10.67 -13.34
C LYS A 21 17.43 10.14 -12.64
N LYS A 22 16.77 11.00 -11.86
CA LYS A 22 15.47 10.67 -11.23
C LYS A 22 14.37 10.57 -12.28
N VAL A 23 14.37 11.48 -13.27
CA VAL A 23 13.41 11.45 -14.39
C VAL A 23 13.59 10.18 -15.20
N ARG A 24 14.80 9.86 -15.66
CA ARG A 24 15.09 8.63 -16.43
C ARG A 24 14.80 7.34 -15.65
N LYS A 25 14.84 7.38 -14.33
CA LYS A 25 14.43 6.24 -13.48
C LYS A 25 12.93 6.17 -13.25
N GLY A 26 12.14 7.07 -13.81
CA GLY A 26 10.69 7.08 -13.68
C GLY A 26 10.17 7.36 -12.25
N ILE A 27 11.01 7.93 -11.37
CA ILE A 27 10.63 8.29 -10.00
C ILE A 27 10.35 9.78 -9.81
N CYS A 28 10.51 10.56 -10.87
CA CYS A 28 10.32 12.01 -10.89
C CYS A 28 9.78 12.44 -12.26
N TRP A 29 8.82 13.37 -12.28
CA TRP A 29 8.40 14.09 -13.46
C TRP A 29 8.82 15.55 -13.35
N TYR A 30 9.58 16.00 -14.35
CA TYR A 30 10.00 17.38 -14.52
C TYR A 30 10.37 17.61 -15.99
N PRO A 31 9.94 18.70 -16.61
CA PRO A 31 9.00 19.71 -16.08
C PRO A 31 7.57 19.17 -15.98
N LEU A 32 6.79 19.80 -15.09
CA LEU A 32 5.42 19.39 -14.78
C LEU A 32 4.43 20.49 -15.19
N SER A 33 3.39 20.11 -15.89
CA SER A 33 2.23 21.00 -16.17
C SER A 33 1.15 20.75 -15.14
N ILE A 34 0.66 21.82 -14.52
CA ILE A 34 -0.45 21.78 -13.57
C ILE A 34 -1.75 22.01 -14.33
N GLY A 35 -2.65 21.06 -14.26
CA GLY A 35 -3.94 21.06 -14.92
C GLY A 35 -5.08 21.48 -13.98
N LYS A 36 -6.25 20.85 -14.16
CA LYS A 36 -7.47 21.16 -13.41
C LYS A 36 -7.37 20.65 -11.97
N SER A 37 -7.98 21.39 -11.05
CA SER A 37 -8.24 20.94 -9.69
C SER A 37 -9.73 20.83 -9.42
N TYR A 38 -10.16 19.80 -8.71
CA TYR A 38 -11.55 19.54 -8.39
C TYR A 38 -11.68 18.62 -7.16
N TYR A 39 -12.89 18.48 -6.66
CA TYR A 39 -13.19 17.49 -5.63
C TYR A 39 -13.68 16.19 -6.27
N ASN A 40 -13.05 15.08 -5.94
CA ASN A 40 -13.42 13.75 -6.42
C ASN A 40 -14.71 13.23 -5.70
N SER A 41 -15.18 12.03 -6.07
CA SER A 41 -16.36 11.39 -5.47
C SER A 41 -16.23 11.10 -3.97
N LEU A 42 -15.02 11.08 -3.45
CA LEU A 42 -14.71 10.92 -2.02
C LEU A 42 -14.56 12.26 -1.30
N ASN A 43 -14.91 13.36 -1.95
CA ASN A 43 -14.77 14.73 -1.42
C ASN A 43 -13.31 15.10 -1.07
N GLN A 44 -12.34 14.56 -1.82
CA GLN A 44 -10.93 14.89 -1.68
C GLN A 44 -10.54 15.87 -2.77
N LEU A 45 -9.79 16.91 -2.42
CA LEU A 45 -9.22 17.84 -3.38
C LEU A 45 -8.14 17.14 -4.21
N VAL A 46 -8.30 17.13 -5.51
CA VAL A 46 -7.35 16.55 -6.43
C VAL A 46 -6.87 17.56 -7.46
N VAL A 47 -5.69 17.35 -7.98
CA VAL A 47 -5.12 18.12 -9.08
C VAL A 47 -4.66 17.16 -10.19
N GLU A 48 -4.97 17.51 -11.42
CA GLU A 48 -4.40 16.84 -12.59
C GLU A 48 -3.03 17.45 -12.89
N VAL A 49 -2.07 16.59 -13.14
CA VAL A 49 -0.73 16.99 -13.56
C VAL A 49 -0.29 16.17 -14.75
N SER A 50 0.52 16.76 -15.62
CA SER A 50 1.08 16.05 -16.77
C SER A 50 2.54 16.41 -16.97
N ARG A 51 3.30 15.44 -17.43
CA ARG A 51 4.67 15.69 -17.86
C ARG A 51 4.65 16.29 -19.28
N THR A 52 5.54 17.21 -19.53
CA THR A 52 5.66 17.91 -20.82
C THR A 52 6.86 17.48 -21.63
N ASP A 53 7.74 16.70 -21.01
CA ASP A 53 8.94 16.15 -21.60
C ASP A 53 9.13 14.69 -21.16
N HIS A 54 10.04 13.96 -21.80
CA HIS A 54 10.35 12.56 -21.49
C HIS A 54 9.11 11.63 -21.59
N LEU A 55 8.26 11.86 -22.59
CA LEU A 55 6.95 11.20 -22.73
C LEU A 55 7.04 9.68 -23.00
N ASP A 56 8.16 9.21 -23.54
CA ASP A 56 8.40 7.80 -23.87
C ASP A 56 9.10 7.03 -22.74
N GLU A 57 9.41 7.68 -21.61
CA GLU A 57 10.08 7.02 -20.49
C GLU A 57 9.06 6.35 -19.56
N GLU A 58 9.34 5.11 -19.16
CA GLU A 58 8.55 4.40 -18.16
C GLU A 58 8.62 5.11 -16.80
N HIS A 59 7.58 4.99 -15.99
CA HIS A 59 7.53 5.57 -14.66
C HIS A 59 6.96 4.60 -13.63
N HIS A 60 7.21 4.89 -12.36
CA HIS A 60 6.79 4.08 -11.20
C HIS A 60 5.71 4.75 -10.35
N PHE A 61 5.01 5.76 -10.89
CA PHE A 61 3.86 6.35 -10.22
C PHE A 61 2.66 5.43 -10.37
N GLU A 62 2.15 4.95 -9.25
CA GLU A 62 1.03 4.03 -9.15
C GLU A 62 0.01 4.53 -8.13
N PHE A 63 -1.23 4.04 -8.22
CA PHE A 63 -2.26 4.35 -7.24
C PHE A 63 -1.79 4.11 -5.80
N GLY A 64 -2.08 5.08 -4.93
CA GLY A 64 -1.73 5.01 -3.51
C GLY A 64 -0.29 5.41 -3.17
N ARG A 65 0.59 5.59 -4.14
CA ARG A 65 1.98 5.99 -3.87
C ARG A 65 2.06 7.42 -3.36
N PRO A 66 2.80 7.66 -2.26
CA PRO A 66 3.05 9.01 -1.78
C PRO A 66 4.03 9.75 -2.69
N VAL A 67 3.76 11.03 -2.87
CA VAL A 67 4.55 11.94 -3.70
C VAL A 67 4.78 13.26 -2.98
N VAL A 68 5.84 13.95 -3.37
CA VAL A 68 6.14 15.31 -2.96
C VAL A 68 6.33 16.18 -4.20
N PHE A 69 5.84 17.39 -4.12
CA PHE A 69 6.08 18.41 -5.14
C PHE A 69 7.31 19.24 -4.78
N PHE A 70 7.97 19.75 -5.79
CA PHE A 70 9.08 20.67 -5.64
C PHE A 70 9.01 21.77 -6.68
N ASP A 71 9.69 22.88 -6.42
CA ASP A 71 9.98 23.96 -7.34
C ASP A 71 11.48 23.98 -7.60
N LEU A 72 11.90 24.02 -8.87
CA LEU A 72 13.32 24.02 -9.20
C LEU A 72 13.89 25.45 -9.18
N ASP A 73 14.81 25.68 -8.26
CA ASP A 73 15.59 26.91 -8.21
C ASP A 73 16.70 26.86 -9.28
N MET A 74 16.70 27.85 -10.18
CA MET A 74 17.67 27.90 -11.27
C MET A 74 19.01 28.51 -10.90
N GLU A 75 19.05 29.32 -9.85
CA GLU A 75 20.29 29.95 -9.42
C GLU A 75 21.18 28.94 -8.68
N GLU A 76 20.54 28.11 -7.85
CA GLU A 76 21.23 27.09 -7.06
C GLU A 76 21.20 25.70 -7.70
N GLY A 77 20.34 25.45 -8.70
CA GLY A 77 20.15 24.14 -9.33
C GLY A 77 19.51 23.10 -8.38
N ASN A 78 18.98 23.56 -7.24
CA ASN A 78 18.43 22.72 -6.19
C ASN A 78 16.90 22.63 -6.28
N SER A 79 16.34 21.47 -5.93
CA SER A 79 14.89 21.29 -5.80
C SER A 79 14.43 21.72 -4.43
N ARG A 80 13.62 22.80 -4.37
CA ARG A 80 12.95 23.23 -3.15
C ARG A 80 11.65 22.48 -3.00
N TYR A 81 11.61 21.51 -2.09
CA TYR A 81 10.38 20.74 -1.84
C TYR A 81 9.29 21.62 -1.21
N LEU A 82 8.07 21.48 -1.73
CA LEU A 82 6.89 22.11 -1.13
C LEU A 82 6.53 21.36 0.15
N ASN A 83 6.14 22.14 1.20
CA ASN A 83 5.97 21.60 2.55
C ASN A 83 4.63 20.85 2.72
N PHE A 84 4.32 19.93 1.82
CA PHE A 84 3.19 19.01 1.94
C PHE A 84 3.49 17.69 1.24
N SER A 85 2.82 16.64 1.69
CA SER A 85 2.80 15.32 1.04
C SER A 85 1.46 15.12 0.34
N ALA A 86 1.48 14.43 -0.79
CA ALA A 86 0.31 14.13 -1.60
C ALA A 86 0.31 12.65 -1.99
N THR A 87 -0.79 12.17 -2.56
CA THR A 87 -0.92 10.74 -2.91
C THR A 87 -1.46 10.60 -4.34
N VAL A 88 -0.88 9.69 -5.10
CA VAL A 88 -1.34 9.37 -6.46
C VAL A 88 -2.70 8.69 -6.38
N SER A 89 -3.71 9.27 -7.04
CA SER A 89 -5.05 8.69 -7.18
C SER A 89 -5.22 7.95 -8.52
N TYR A 90 -4.50 8.37 -9.53
CA TYR A 90 -4.49 7.76 -10.86
C TYR A 90 -3.22 8.18 -11.59
N ALA A 91 -2.64 7.29 -12.38
CA ALA A 91 -1.55 7.61 -13.29
C ALA A 91 -1.70 6.81 -14.58
N ASP A 92 -1.47 7.48 -15.71
CA ASP A 92 -1.19 6.87 -17.01
C ASP A 92 0.15 7.40 -17.55
N ASP A 93 0.53 7.01 -18.74
CA ASP A 93 1.86 7.30 -19.29
C ASP A 93 2.31 8.77 -19.13
N ASN A 94 1.39 9.73 -19.29
CA ASN A 94 1.75 11.16 -19.33
C ASN A 94 0.92 12.04 -18.41
N ARG A 95 -0.10 11.50 -17.76
CA ARG A 95 -1.03 12.24 -16.89
C ARG A 95 -1.21 11.54 -15.55
N MET A 96 -1.31 12.31 -14.51
CA MET A 96 -1.54 11.83 -13.16
C MET A 96 -2.60 12.69 -12.46
N VAL A 97 -3.41 12.05 -11.62
CA VAL A 97 -4.32 12.72 -10.68
C VAL A 97 -3.78 12.50 -9.27
N VAL A 98 -3.56 13.59 -8.57
CA VAL A 98 -2.93 13.57 -7.25
C VAL A 98 -3.87 14.16 -6.21
N VAL A 99 -4.10 13.45 -5.11
CA VAL A 99 -4.86 13.94 -3.95
C VAL A 99 -3.97 14.87 -3.15
N LEU A 100 -4.45 16.09 -2.94
CA LEU A 100 -3.79 17.11 -2.12
C LEU A 100 -4.36 17.11 -0.69
N PRO A 101 -3.56 17.45 0.32
CA PRO A 101 -4.03 17.51 1.71
C PRO A 101 -5.03 18.65 1.97
N GLY A 102 -5.10 19.66 1.11
CA GLY A 102 -6.02 20.78 1.26
C GLY A 102 -5.74 21.94 0.29
N ALA A 103 -6.52 23.00 0.42
CA ALA A 103 -6.44 24.17 -0.46
C ALA A 103 -5.09 24.92 -0.36
N GLU A 104 -4.44 24.91 0.79
CA GLU A 104 -3.11 25.51 0.96
C GLU A 104 -2.06 24.84 0.07
N ALA A 105 -2.13 23.52 -0.06
CA ALA A 105 -1.23 22.77 -0.95
C ALA A 105 -1.44 23.14 -2.43
N LEU A 106 -2.71 23.31 -2.84
CA LEU A 106 -3.03 23.78 -4.19
C LEU A 106 -2.48 25.18 -4.44
N PHE A 107 -2.64 26.09 -3.45
CA PHE A 107 -2.11 27.44 -3.55
C PHE A 107 -0.58 27.43 -3.72
N LEU A 108 0.14 26.70 -2.88
CA LEU A 108 1.60 26.57 -2.99
C LEU A 108 2.03 26.03 -4.37
N LEU A 109 1.28 25.05 -4.89
CA LEU A 109 1.57 24.44 -6.20
C LEU A 109 1.33 25.42 -7.36
N GLN A 110 0.29 26.26 -7.28
CA GLN A 110 -0.01 27.27 -8.29
C GLN A 110 1.02 28.40 -8.38
N TYR A 111 1.75 28.65 -7.28
CA TYR A 111 2.80 29.66 -7.22
C TYR A 111 4.19 29.09 -7.54
N ALA A 112 4.34 27.80 -7.74
CA ALA A 112 5.58 27.21 -8.18
C ALA A 112 5.87 27.60 -9.64
N GLU A 113 7.02 28.18 -9.89
CA GLU A 113 7.41 28.64 -11.23
C GLU A 113 7.84 27.48 -12.12
N ARG A 114 8.47 26.48 -11.53
CA ARG A 114 9.02 25.31 -12.21
C ARG A 114 8.70 24.04 -11.45
N PRO A 115 7.43 23.67 -11.40
CA PRO A 115 6.98 22.54 -10.60
C PRO A 115 7.51 21.22 -11.15
N GLY A 116 7.83 20.34 -10.23
CA GLY A 116 8.09 18.93 -10.46
C GLY A 116 7.43 18.08 -9.37
N ILE A 117 7.33 16.79 -9.62
CA ILE A 117 6.78 15.81 -8.68
C ILE A 117 7.71 14.61 -8.59
N GLN A 118 7.88 14.08 -7.40
CA GLN A 118 8.77 12.95 -7.13
C GLN A 118 8.09 11.97 -6.18
N LEU A 119 8.36 10.66 -6.37
CA LEU A 119 7.98 9.64 -5.40
C LEU A 119 8.62 9.93 -4.05
N SER A 120 7.84 9.78 -2.99
CA SER A 120 8.29 9.92 -1.61
C SER A 120 8.38 8.56 -0.93
N PHE A 121 9.12 8.50 0.17
CA PHE A 121 9.14 7.32 1.02
C PHE A 121 7.76 7.11 1.66
N ASP A 122 7.23 5.92 1.56
CA ASP A 122 5.92 5.60 2.14
C ASP A 122 6.03 5.31 3.64
N GLU A 123 5.87 6.36 4.43
CA GLU A 123 5.83 6.24 5.89
C GLU A 123 4.49 5.69 6.42
N ASN A 124 3.42 5.71 5.63
CA ASN A 124 2.09 5.37 6.11
C ASN A 124 1.97 3.88 6.43
N VAL A 125 2.59 3.03 5.60
CA VAL A 125 2.65 1.59 5.87
C VAL A 125 3.31 1.32 7.22
N PHE A 126 4.44 1.95 7.49
CA PHE A 126 5.15 1.77 8.77
C PHE A 126 4.37 2.36 9.95
N LYS A 127 3.69 3.49 9.80
CA LYS A 127 2.82 4.05 10.83
C LYS A 127 1.69 3.08 11.20
N LEU A 128 1.06 2.46 10.20
CA LEU A 128 0.03 1.44 10.42
C LEU A 128 0.60 0.18 11.09
N MET A 129 1.77 -0.29 10.67
CA MET A 129 2.46 -1.42 11.29
C MET A 129 2.80 -1.14 12.76
N PHE A 130 3.35 0.04 13.08
CA PHE A 130 3.65 0.43 14.46
C PHE A 130 2.38 0.56 15.31
N ALA A 131 1.33 1.17 14.78
CA ALA A 131 0.04 1.28 15.49
C ALA A 131 -0.56 -0.10 15.77
N SER A 132 -0.50 -1.02 14.81
CA SER A 132 -0.97 -2.40 14.96
C SER A 132 -0.17 -3.16 16.02
N LEU A 133 1.15 -3.06 15.99
CA LEU A 133 2.02 -3.65 17.02
C LEU A 133 1.73 -3.08 18.39
N GLN A 134 1.56 -1.77 18.51
CA GLN A 134 1.22 -1.13 19.77
C GLN A 134 -0.14 -1.60 20.30
N ALA A 135 -1.15 -1.75 19.43
CA ALA A 135 -2.45 -2.29 19.81
C ALA A 135 -2.35 -3.72 20.35
N VAL A 136 -1.58 -4.60 19.68
CA VAL A 136 -1.34 -5.97 20.14
C VAL A 136 -0.58 -6.01 21.46
N MET A 137 0.39 -5.12 21.66
CA MET A 137 1.20 -5.07 22.89
C MET A 137 0.41 -4.53 24.08
N SER A 138 -0.45 -3.54 23.86
CA SER A 138 -1.24 -2.89 24.93
C SER A 138 -2.51 -3.65 25.30
N ASP A 139 -2.98 -4.58 24.46
CA ASP A 139 -4.14 -5.41 24.80
C ASP A 139 -3.77 -6.44 25.88
N SER A 140 -4.46 -6.35 27.02
CA SER A 140 -4.19 -7.23 28.18
C SER A 140 -5.10 -8.45 28.22
N ASN A 141 -6.39 -8.31 27.83
CA ASN A 141 -7.42 -9.33 28.04
C ASN A 141 -8.37 -9.50 26.85
N GLY A 142 -8.14 -8.79 25.75
CA GLY A 142 -8.98 -8.83 24.56
C GLY A 142 -8.57 -9.91 23.56
N ARG A 143 -9.22 -9.88 22.42
CA ARG A 143 -8.96 -10.84 21.33
C ARG A 143 -7.53 -10.78 20.81
N LEU A 144 -6.93 -9.60 20.75
CA LEU A 144 -5.54 -9.45 20.29
C LEU A 144 -4.56 -10.11 21.27
N ALA A 145 -4.79 -10.01 22.60
CA ALA A 145 -4.00 -10.70 23.60
C ALA A 145 -4.10 -12.23 23.44
N GLU A 146 -5.32 -12.75 23.23
CA GLU A 146 -5.52 -14.17 22.97
C GLU A 146 -4.76 -14.67 21.74
N LEU A 147 -4.87 -13.95 20.63
CA LEU A 147 -4.17 -14.30 19.38
C LEU A 147 -2.66 -14.21 19.55
N ARG A 148 -2.15 -13.17 20.21
CA ARG A 148 -0.73 -13.03 20.55
C ARG A 148 -0.23 -14.27 21.30
N ASP A 149 -0.95 -14.71 22.33
CA ASP A 149 -0.58 -15.85 23.15
C ASP A 149 -0.59 -17.16 22.34
N ILE A 150 -1.52 -17.31 21.39
CA ILE A 150 -1.56 -18.45 20.46
C ILE A 150 -0.33 -18.43 19.54
N PHE A 151 0.00 -17.28 18.95
CA PHE A 151 1.17 -17.16 18.05
C PHE A 151 2.50 -17.36 18.78
N HIS A 152 2.57 -17.06 20.07
CA HIS A 152 3.73 -17.35 20.92
C HIS A 152 3.72 -18.77 21.53
N GLY A 153 2.73 -19.60 21.22
CA GLY A 153 2.62 -20.96 21.75
C GLY A 153 2.30 -21.03 23.22
N ILE A 154 1.84 -19.93 23.85
CA ILE A 154 1.46 -19.87 25.27
C ILE A 154 0.12 -20.59 25.49
N ARG A 155 -0.77 -20.53 24.50
CA ARG A 155 -2.04 -21.26 24.50
C ARG A 155 -2.31 -21.90 23.14
N PRO A 156 -3.00 -23.06 23.09
CA PRO A 156 -3.35 -23.71 21.84
C PRO A 156 -4.46 -22.93 21.10
N ALA A 157 -4.40 -22.97 19.78
CA ALA A 157 -5.53 -22.56 18.94
C ALA A 157 -6.69 -23.54 19.11
N THR A 158 -7.93 -23.04 19.01
CA THR A 158 -9.13 -23.82 19.21
C THR A 158 -9.91 -24.02 17.91
N GLU A 159 -10.71 -25.09 17.85
CA GLU A 159 -11.56 -25.41 16.73
C GLU A 159 -13.04 -25.42 17.12
N ARG A 160 -13.90 -25.15 16.15
CA ARG A 160 -15.36 -25.29 16.27
C ARG A 160 -15.73 -26.77 15.98
N PRO A 161 -16.70 -27.35 16.69
CA PRO A 161 -17.16 -28.72 16.42
C PRO A 161 -18.08 -28.76 15.19
N LEU A 162 -17.49 -28.64 14.01
CA LEU A 162 -18.22 -28.72 12.74
C LEU A 162 -17.99 -30.07 12.05
N PRO A 163 -19.02 -30.67 11.44
CA PRO A 163 -18.85 -31.87 10.65
C PRO A 163 -17.94 -31.62 9.43
N SER A 164 -17.25 -32.65 8.98
CA SER A 164 -16.48 -32.58 7.74
C SER A 164 -17.43 -32.50 6.55
N GLN A 165 -17.12 -31.60 5.63
CA GLN A 165 -17.80 -31.48 4.34
C GLN A 165 -17.01 -32.20 3.26
N ARG A 166 -17.71 -32.68 2.22
CA ARG A 166 -17.13 -33.33 1.06
C ARG A 166 -17.09 -32.34 -0.11
N PHE A 167 -15.96 -32.28 -0.77
CA PHE A 167 -15.72 -31.45 -1.95
C PHE A 167 -15.22 -32.32 -3.08
N PRO A 168 -16.13 -32.94 -3.90
CA PRO A 168 -15.74 -33.93 -4.94
C PRO A 168 -14.74 -33.40 -5.98
N TRP A 169 -14.63 -32.10 -6.15
CA TRP A 169 -13.72 -31.42 -7.08
C TRP A 169 -12.33 -31.12 -6.48
N LEU A 170 -12.14 -31.35 -5.19
CA LEU A 170 -10.86 -31.19 -4.52
C LEU A 170 -10.19 -32.56 -4.30
N ASN A 171 -8.87 -32.58 -4.30
CA ASN A 171 -8.17 -33.77 -3.84
C ASN A 171 -8.24 -33.90 -2.29
N ALA A 172 -7.89 -35.07 -1.78
CA ALA A 172 -8.03 -35.37 -0.34
C ALA A 172 -7.29 -34.39 0.57
N SER A 173 -6.09 -33.93 0.19
CA SER A 173 -5.31 -32.97 0.96
C SER A 173 -5.95 -31.58 0.96
N GLN A 174 -6.47 -31.14 -0.18
CA GLN A 174 -7.18 -29.87 -0.32
C GLN A 174 -8.50 -29.89 0.47
N GLU A 175 -9.29 -30.98 0.36
CA GLU A 175 -10.52 -31.18 1.13
C GLU A 175 -10.25 -31.11 2.64
N GLN A 176 -9.18 -31.78 3.08
CA GLN A 176 -8.77 -31.72 4.49
C GLN A 176 -8.37 -30.31 4.92
N ALA A 177 -7.65 -29.59 4.08
CA ALA A 177 -7.23 -28.21 4.36
C ALA A 177 -8.43 -27.26 4.48
N VAL A 178 -9.40 -27.33 3.53
CA VAL A 178 -10.64 -26.56 3.60
C VAL A 178 -11.39 -26.85 4.89
N ASN A 179 -11.60 -28.13 5.23
CA ASN A 179 -12.28 -28.51 6.46
C ASN A 179 -11.58 -28.01 7.73
N LYS A 180 -10.23 -27.96 7.74
CA LYS A 180 -9.49 -27.37 8.86
C LYS A 180 -9.70 -25.85 8.97
N VAL A 181 -9.68 -25.14 7.84
CA VAL A 181 -9.98 -23.70 7.83
C VAL A 181 -11.40 -23.42 8.37
N LEU A 182 -12.39 -24.17 7.91
CA LEU A 182 -13.78 -24.00 8.32
C LEU A 182 -14.02 -24.30 9.82
N ARG A 183 -13.23 -25.20 10.40
CA ARG A 183 -13.29 -25.51 11.84
C ARG A 183 -12.51 -24.54 12.69
N ALA A 184 -11.51 -23.89 12.14
CA ALA A 184 -10.68 -22.96 12.92
C ALA A 184 -11.55 -21.88 13.56
N LYS A 185 -11.42 -21.70 14.87
CA LYS A 185 -11.97 -20.58 15.59
C LYS A 185 -10.97 -19.41 15.64
N ASP A 186 -9.71 -19.75 15.73
CA ASP A 186 -8.64 -18.77 15.95
C ASP A 186 -7.76 -18.61 14.72
N VAL A 187 -7.03 -19.64 14.34
CA VAL A 187 -6.01 -19.61 13.28
C VAL A 187 -5.99 -20.94 12.54
N ALA A 188 -5.85 -20.90 11.23
CA ALA A 188 -5.53 -22.05 10.40
C ALA A 188 -4.37 -21.72 9.47
N ILE A 189 -3.42 -22.63 9.31
CA ILE A 189 -2.26 -22.49 8.42
C ILE A 189 -2.41 -23.50 7.28
N VAL A 190 -2.51 -22.99 6.05
CA VAL A 190 -2.51 -23.82 4.83
C VAL A 190 -1.13 -23.71 4.18
N HIS A 191 -0.34 -24.77 4.34
CA HIS A 191 0.99 -24.87 3.77
C HIS A 191 1.03 -25.82 2.57
N GLY A 192 1.80 -25.47 1.55
CA GLY A 192 2.03 -26.33 0.39
C GLY A 192 3.06 -25.72 -0.56
N PRO A 193 3.85 -26.56 -1.27
CA PRO A 193 4.79 -26.11 -2.30
C PRO A 193 4.11 -25.33 -3.44
N PRO A 194 4.86 -24.63 -4.30
CA PRO A 194 4.33 -24.08 -5.55
C PRO A 194 3.60 -25.13 -6.38
N GLY A 195 2.50 -24.78 -7.04
CA GLY A 195 1.75 -25.68 -7.93
C GLY A 195 0.81 -26.68 -7.24
N THR A 196 0.71 -26.74 -5.92
CA THR A 196 -0.18 -27.68 -5.20
C THR A 196 -1.65 -27.28 -5.15
N GLY A 197 -2.03 -26.17 -5.79
CA GLY A 197 -3.40 -25.65 -5.80
C GLY A 197 -3.81 -24.95 -4.52
N LYS A 198 -2.88 -24.27 -3.82
CA LYS A 198 -3.20 -23.43 -2.64
C LYS A 198 -4.30 -22.42 -2.91
N THR A 199 -4.22 -21.73 -4.05
CA THR A 199 -5.23 -20.74 -4.46
C THR A 199 -6.61 -21.39 -4.58
N THR A 200 -6.73 -22.53 -5.25
CA THR A 200 -7.98 -23.29 -5.36
C THR A 200 -8.54 -23.67 -3.98
N THR A 201 -7.66 -24.14 -3.09
CA THR A 201 -8.03 -24.47 -1.70
C THR A 201 -8.54 -23.25 -0.92
N LEU A 202 -7.87 -22.10 -1.06
CA LEU A 202 -8.27 -20.86 -0.38
C LEU A 202 -9.57 -20.30 -0.95
N VAL A 203 -9.75 -20.31 -2.28
CA VAL A 203 -11.01 -19.89 -2.92
C VAL A 203 -12.19 -20.70 -2.40
N GLU A 204 -12.05 -22.02 -2.30
CA GLU A 204 -13.11 -22.88 -1.73
C GLU A 204 -13.37 -22.56 -0.27
N ALA A 205 -12.32 -22.39 0.53
CA ALA A 205 -12.48 -22.02 1.95
C ALA A 205 -13.18 -20.67 2.12
N ILE A 206 -12.88 -19.68 1.27
CA ILE A 206 -13.55 -18.36 1.27
C ILE A 206 -15.02 -18.53 0.88
N TYR A 207 -15.30 -19.25 -0.21
CA TYR A 207 -16.66 -19.50 -0.68
C TYR A 207 -17.54 -20.13 0.41
N GLU A 208 -17.06 -21.20 1.04
CA GLU A 208 -17.77 -21.86 2.13
C GLU A 208 -17.91 -21.00 3.39
N THR A 209 -16.92 -20.13 3.67
CA THR A 209 -16.99 -19.19 4.80
C THR A 209 -18.05 -18.13 4.57
N LEU A 210 -18.20 -17.61 3.35
CA LEU A 210 -19.24 -16.63 2.99
C LEU A 210 -20.67 -17.14 3.19
N HIS A 211 -20.90 -18.44 3.18
CA HIS A 211 -22.21 -19.02 3.51
C HIS A 211 -22.53 -19.01 5.00
N ARG A 212 -21.55 -18.68 5.85
CA ARG A 212 -21.68 -18.77 7.33
C ARG A 212 -21.42 -17.44 8.03
N GLU A 213 -20.59 -16.61 7.43
CA GLU A 213 -20.15 -15.35 8.02
C GLU A 213 -20.66 -14.19 7.17
N ASN A 214 -21.03 -13.10 7.81
CA ASN A 214 -21.57 -11.93 7.10
C ASN A 214 -20.48 -11.11 6.40
N GLN A 215 -19.21 -11.33 6.74
CA GLN A 215 -18.08 -10.57 6.22
C GLN A 215 -16.80 -11.42 6.20
N VAL A 216 -16.09 -11.37 5.09
CA VAL A 216 -14.77 -11.97 4.90
C VAL A 216 -13.83 -10.91 4.35
N LEU A 217 -12.67 -10.75 4.98
CA LEU A 217 -11.58 -9.91 4.49
C LEU A 217 -10.53 -10.81 3.82
N VAL A 218 -10.20 -10.53 2.55
CA VAL A 218 -9.23 -11.29 1.74
C VAL A 218 -8.04 -10.41 1.35
#